data_66a96c092300fd3a237fdc3bf63766a0
#
_entry.id   66a96c092300fd3a237fdc3bf63766a0
#
_cell.length_a   1.000
_cell.length_b   1.000
_cell.length_c   1.000
_cell.angle_alpha   90.00
_cell.angle_beta   90.00
_cell.angle_gamma   90.00
#
_symmetry.space_group_name_H-M   'P 1'
#
loop_
_entity.id
_entity.type
_entity.pdbx_description
1 polymer ?
#
loop_
_entity_poly.entity_id
_entity_poly.type
_entity_poly.pdbx_seq_one_letter_code
_entity_poly.pdbx_strand_id
1 'polypeptide(L)'
;MIIPSFYTISGKKVTPFWMPPLGLATIAAEVPDYWEIKIIDENVDELDYEHEKADLVVISFLTTNSVRGYMIADAFRCRGIKVVIGGVHTSVKPEEAILHADAICIGDSEGIFRNVINDFENNCLQKKYERICTVDNINVFNKPRRDLYNKEKYLTINTMQTSRGCPHVCSFCSVASRYHRKYGVKPIKQILEEIEEMDVHGDPIFFVDDNMFVNKKRTIELLTELKRFNLQWWTQTDIITVQDEKFLELARESGCINLVLGFESLSSVSIQKMSKVQNVGYSYEETIRKIHKHGIFINPSFTLGVDEDDETVFQNIYDFLDANRVMFSTFNILTPLPGTALYDEMEKENRIIDRDWTHYDMGHVVFKPRNMSVQALKEGHDRLCEKYYGIDEIYKRVKKLKDEKDKFDINLVLGWNLGYKRLIDNFGTFM
;
A
#
# COMPACT_ATOMS: atom_id res chain seq x y z
N MET A 1 4.69 20.66 -2.47
CA MET A 1 4.05 19.50 -1.83
C MET A 1 5.13 18.47 -1.51
N ILE A 2 5.11 17.87 -0.33
CA ILE A 2 6.24 17.03 0.16
C ILE A 2 5.72 15.67 0.63
N ILE A 3 6.44 14.62 0.21
CA ILE A 3 6.31 13.25 0.73
C ILE A 3 7.58 12.99 1.56
N PRO A 4 7.47 12.84 2.89
CA PRO A 4 8.63 12.56 3.74
C PRO A 4 9.23 11.19 3.45
N SER A 5 10.56 11.09 3.62
CA SER A 5 11.27 9.82 3.43
C SER A 5 10.96 8.81 4.53
N PHE A 6 11.12 7.54 4.16
CA PHE A 6 11.23 6.44 5.10
C PHE A 6 12.70 6.23 5.49
N TYR A 7 12.94 5.67 6.66
CA TYR A 7 14.26 5.34 7.13
C TYR A 7 14.40 3.84 7.38
N THR A 8 15.58 3.31 7.12
CA THR A 8 15.91 1.93 7.47
C THR A 8 15.97 1.74 8.97
N ILE A 9 15.92 0.48 9.44
CA ILE A 9 16.20 0.09 10.83
C ILE A 9 17.54 0.67 11.34
N SER A 10 18.52 0.84 10.44
CA SER A 10 19.82 1.45 10.76
C SER A 10 19.84 2.98 10.70
N GLY A 11 18.70 3.63 10.51
CA GLY A 11 18.56 5.08 10.42
C GLY A 11 19.10 5.70 9.12
N LYS A 12 19.37 4.90 8.09
CA LYS A 12 19.75 5.42 6.77
C LYS A 12 18.51 5.76 5.97
N LYS A 13 18.55 6.92 5.28
CA LYS A 13 17.54 7.27 4.30
C LYS A 13 17.46 6.16 3.25
N VAL A 14 16.28 5.72 2.99
CA VAL A 14 16.05 4.74 1.97
C VAL A 14 15.93 5.41 0.61
N THR A 15 16.73 4.96 -0.33
CA THR A 15 16.49 5.19 -1.76
C THR A 15 15.92 3.90 -2.33
N PRO A 16 14.62 3.69 -2.30
CA PRO A 16 14.07 2.42 -2.70
C PRO A 16 13.74 2.41 -4.17
N PHE A 17 13.49 1.30 -4.53
CA PHE A 17 12.57 0.69 -5.44
C PHE A 17 11.14 1.26 -5.26
N TRP A 18 10.96 2.53 -5.57
CA TRP A 18 9.75 3.25 -5.23
C TRP A 18 8.83 3.40 -6.44
N MET A 19 7.53 3.31 -6.18
CA MET A 19 6.50 3.59 -7.17
C MET A 19 6.11 5.07 -7.14
N PRO A 20 5.75 5.68 -8.28
CA PRO A 20 5.28 7.06 -8.30
C PRO A 20 4.10 7.27 -7.36
N PRO A 21 4.16 8.27 -6.47
CA PRO A 21 3.08 8.53 -5.52
C PRO A 21 1.85 9.12 -6.22
N LEU A 22 0.64 8.71 -5.82
CA LEU A 22 -0.60 9.26 -6.35
C LEU A 22 -1.20 10.36 -5.49
N GLY A 23 -1.08 10.25 -4.17
CA GLY A 23 -1.84 11.10 -3.23
C GLY A 23 -1.68 12.59 -3.48
N LEU A 24 -0.44 13.11 -3.45
CA LEU A 24 -0.21 14.55 -3.67
C LEU A 24 -0.49 14.97 -5.12
N ALA A 25 -0.19 14.14 -6.10
CA ALA A 25 -0.52 14.41 -7.48
C ALA A 25 -2.04 14.50 -7.72
N THR A 26 -2.82 13.72 -6.97
CA THR A 26 -4.29 13.74 -7.04
C THR A 26 -4.86 15.05 -6.49
N ILE A 27 -4.38 15.53 -5.34
CA ILE A 27 -4.86 16.79 -4.77
C ILE A 27 -4.29 18.01 -5.50
N ALA A 28 -3.14 17.89 -6.16
CA ALA A 28 -2.58 18.93 -7.01
C ALA A 28 -3.53 19.32 -8.17
N ALA A 29 -4.40 18.42 -8.59
CA ALA A 29 -5.44 18.69 -9.59
C ALA A 29 -6.52 19.71 -9.12
N GLU A 30 -6.61 20.01 -7.82
CA GLU A 30 -7.53 21.01 -7.27
C GLU A 30 -6.88 22.39 -7.09
N VAL A 31 -5.58 22.47 -7.27
CA VAL A 31 -4.84 23.74 -7.19
C VAL A 31 -5.07 24.54 -8.48
N PRO A 32 -5.41 25.83 -8.39
CA PRO A 32 -5.60 26.67 -9.58
C PRO A 32 -4.34 26.76 -10.45
N ASP A 33 -4.52 26.88 -11.77
CA ASP A 33 -3.43 26.88 -12.75
C ASP A 33 -2.46 28.07 -12.63
N TYR A 34 -2.83 29.14 -11.92
CA TYR A 34 -1.93 30.28 -11.67
C TYR A 34 -0.95 30.03 -10.50
N TRP A 35 -1.06 28.90 -9.81
CA TRP A 35 -0.09 28.47 -8.81
C TRP A 35 1.02 27.65 -9.48
N GLU A 36 2.26 27.93 -9.13
CA GLU A 36 3.37 27.05 -9.42
C GLU A 36 3.40 25.90 -8.38
N ILE A 37 3.34 24.66 -8.86
CA ILE A 37 3.33 23.47 -8.01
C ILE A 37 4.63 22.69 -8.18
N LYS A 38 5.30 22.41 -7.07
CA LYS A 38 6.44 21.48 -7.02
C LYS A 38 6.09 20.32 -6.08
N ILE A 39 6.25 19.07 -6.54
CA ILE A 39 6.19 17.89 -5.70
C ILE A 39 7.62 17.46 -5.42
N ILE A 40 7.96 17.26 -4.14
CA ILE A 40 9.23 16.72 -3.68
C ILE A 40 8.92 15.44 -2.93
N ASP A 41 9.37 14.31 -3.47
CA ASP A 41 9.35 13.03 -2.78
C ASP A 41 10.74 12.76 -2.22
N GLU A 42 10.92 12.93 -0.92
CA GLU A 42 12.22 12.72 -0.27
C GLU A 42 12.78 11.30 -0.46
N ASN A 43 11.98 10.33 -0.89
CA ASN A 43 12.49 8.99 -1.17
C ASN A 43 13.39 8.96 -2.41
N VAL A 44 13.15 9.84 -3.37
CA VAL A 44 13.90 9.93 -4.64
C VAL A 44 14.53 11.29 -4.88
N ASP A 45 14.13 12.32 -4.11
CA ASP A 45 14.65 13.68 -4.17
C ASP A 45 15.40 14.06 -2.89
N GLU A 46 16.19 15.11 -2.98
CA GLU A 46 16.73 15.81 -1.82
C GLU A 46 15.86 17.03 -1.49
N LEU A 47 15.49 17.19 -0.23
CA LEU A 47 14.77 18.34 0.26
C LEU A 47 15.70 19.22 1.09
N ASP A 48 16.00 20.41 0.59
CA ASP A 48 16.64 21.47 1.38
C ASP A 48 15.56 22.32 2.07
N TYR A 49 15.04 21.82 3.19
CA TYR A 49 13.99 22.51 3.94
C TYR A 49 14.44 23.83 4.61
N GLU A 50 15.75 24.12 4.62
CA GLU A 50 16.28 25.38 5.14
C GLU A 50 16.21 26.50 4.11
N HIS A 51 16.38 26.21 2.82
CA HIS A 51 16.46 27.23 1.76
C HIS A 51 15.31 27.12 0.73
N GLU A 52 14.56 26.01 0.68
CA GLU A 52 13.42 25.86 -0.24
C GLU A 52 12.39 26.98 -0.01
N LYS A 53 11.98 27.65 -1.09
CA LYS A 53 11.01 28.76 -1.05
C LYS A 53 9.62 28.23 -1.41
N ALA A 54 8.64 28.62 -0.60
CA ALA A 54 7.24 28.32 -0.87
C ALA A 54 6.36 29.34 -0.14
N ASP A 55 5.19 29.63 -0.71
CA ASP A 55 4.14 30.39 -0.02
C ASP A 55 3.32 29.49 0.90
N LEU A 56 3.09 28.24 0.45
CA LEU A 56 2.36 27.21 1.17
C LEU A 56 3.07 25.86 1.02
N VAL A 57 3.29 25.16 2.12
CA VAL A 57 3.81 23.80 2.13
C VAL A 57 2.71 22.82 2.49
N VAL A 58 2.57 21.74 1.70
CA VAL A 58 1.59 20.67 1.93
C VAL A 58 2.36 19.37 2.10
N ILE A 59 2.14 18.67 3.21
CA ILE A 59 2.84 17.43 3.54
C ILE A 59 1.83 16.30 3.70
N SER A 60 2.10 15.16 3.08
CA SER A 60 1.26 13.96 3.22
C SER A 60 2.10 12.76 3.61
N PHE A 61 1.68 12.02 4.63
CA PHE A 61 2.43 10.89 5.16
C PHE A 61 1.55 9.77 5.73
N LEU A 62 2.17 8.60 5.83
CA LEU A 62 1.69 7.44 6.56
C LEU A 62 2.19 7.48 8.01
N THR A 63 1.80 6.50 8.82
CA THR A 63 2.24 6.45 10.22
C THR A 63 3.76 6.34 10.35
N THR A 64 4.38 5.50 9.56
CA THR A 64 5.83 5.20 9.60
C THR A 64 6.73 6.40 9.29
N ASN A 65 6.29 7.36 8.50
CA ASN A 65 7.07 8.54 8.16
C ASN A 65 6.49 9.84 8.75
N SER A 66 5.57 9.74 9.70
CA SER A 66 4.94 10.90 10.36
C SER A 66 5.94 11.72 11.15
N VAL A 67 6.84 11.08 11.89
CA VAL A 67 7.88 11.79 12.68
C VAL A 67 8.75 12.66 11.76
N ARG A 68 9.18 12.14 10.60
CA ARG A 68 9.91 12.94 9.61
C ARG A 68 9.04 14.05 9.04
N GLY A 69 7.75 13.76 8.78
CA GLY A 69 6.79 14.76 8.32
C GLY A 69 6.64 15.93 9.29
N TYR A 70 6.57 15.66 10.57
CA TYR A 70 6.50 16.69 11.61
C TYR A 70 7.77 17.53 11.69
N MET A 71 8.95 16.91 11.61
CA MET A 71 10.24 17.64 11.58
C MET A 71 10.30 18.62 10.40
N ILE A 72 9.88 18.18 9.21
CA ILE A 72 9.82 19.05 8.02
C ILE A 72 8.82 20.19 8.23
N ALA A 73 7.63 19.86 8.73
CA ALA A 73 6.58 20.85 9.00
C ALA A 73 7.06 21.95 9.97
N ASP A 74 7.67 21.56 11.07
CA ASP A 74 8.18 22.48 12.06
C ASP A 74 9.31 23.37 11.50
N ALA A 75 10.20 22.81 10.68
CA ALA A 75 11.27 23.58 10.03
C ALA A 75 10.71 24.69 9.12
N PHE A 76 9.71 24.39 8.28
CA PHE A 76 9.05 25.42 7.45
C PHE A 76 8.27 26.44 8.28
N ARG A 77 7.55 26.00 9.31
CA ARG A 77 6.82 26.92 10.22
C ARG A 77 7.75 27.85 10.99
N CYS A 78 8.92 27.39 11.45
CA CYS A 78 9.94 28.22 12.06
C CYS A 78 10.42 29.35 11.14
N ARG A 79 10.36 29.17 9.82
CA ARG A 79 10.64 30.18 8.79
C ARG A 79 9.44 31.08 8.47
N GLY A 80 8.30 30.90 9.13
CA GLY A 80 7.09 31.67 8.90
C GLY A 80 6.26 31.21 7.70
N ILE A 81 6.60 30.06 7.08
CA ILE A 81 5.87 29.49 5.95
C ILE A 81 4.71 28.66 6.48
N LYS A 82 3.52 28.86 5.89
CA LYS A 82 2.31 28.13 6.29
C LYS A 82 2.41 26.66 5.87
N VAL A 83 2.01 25.76 6.76
CA VAL A 83 2.06 24.32 6.54
C VAL A 83 0.69 23.68 6.72
N VAL A 84 0.28 22.89 5.74
CA VAL A 84 -0.92 22.04 5.78
C VAL A 84 -0.47 20.58 5.77
N ILE A 85 -0.96 19.79 6.71
CA ILE A 85 -0.64 18.37 6.81
C ILE A 85 -1.87 17.51 6.52
N GLY A 86 -1.70 16.44 5.74
CA GLY A 86 -2.71 15.44 5.45
C GLY A 86 -2.15 14.02 5.44
N GLY A 87 -2.93 13.09 4.94
CA GLY A 87 -2.56 11.68 4.84
C GLY A 87 -3.19 10.79 5.90
N VAL A 88 -2.82 9.52 5.87
CA VAL A 88 -3.45 8.49 6.71
C VAL A 88 -3.21 8.75 8.20
N HIS A 89 -1.97 9.04 8.60
CA HIS A 89 -1.65 9.28 10.01
C HIS A 89 -2.38 10.50 10.57
N THR A 90 -2.41 11.60 9.84
CA THR A 90 -3.16 12.83 10.22
C THR A 90 -4.64 12.54 10.43
N SER A 91 -5.22 11.65 9.64
CA SER A 91 -6.64 11.30 9.75
C SER A 91 -6.96 10.49 11.01
N VAL A 92 -6.00 9.72 11.54
CA VAL A 92 -6.19 8.87 12.74
C VAL A 92 -5.58 9.46 14.01
N LYS A 93 -4.67 10.44 13.89
CA LYS A 93 -4.05 11.19 15.00
C LYS A 93 -4.11 12.71 14.78
N PRO A 94 -5.30 13.28 14.55
CA PRO A 94 -5.43 14.70 14.21
C PRO A 94 -4.97 15.65 15.33
N GLU A 95 -5.12 15.24 16.60
CA GLU A 95 -4.72 16.07 17.76
C GLU A 95 -3.19 16.14 17.91
N GLU A 96 -2.46 15.15 17.41
CA GLU A 96 -1.01 15.16 17.30
C GLU A 96 -0.57 16.03 16.11
N ALA A 97 -1.13 15.77 14.94
CA ALA A 97 -0.74 16.44 13.70
C ALA A 97 -0.95 17.96 13.73
N ILE A 98 -2.02 18.45 14.37
CA ILE A 98 -2.31 19.89 14.45
C ILE A 98 -1.27 20.69 15.26
N LEU A 99 -0.49 20.04 16.11
CA LEU A 99 0.61 20.69 16.85
C LEU A 99 1.75 21.11 15.91
N HIS A 100 1.90 20.42 14.80
CA HIS A 100 2.96 20.61 13.81
C HIS A 100 2.50 21.36 12.54
N ALA A 101 1.24 21.79 12.48
CA ALA A 101 0.67 22.40 11.27
C ALA A 101 -0.11 23.69 11.55
N ASP A 102 -0.27 24.51 10.52
CA ASP A 102 -1.22 25.64 10.55
C ASP A 102 -2.64 25.16 10.28
N ALA A 103 -2.77 24.11 9.46
CA ALA A 103 -4.02 23.42 9.17
C ALA A 103 -3.79 21.92 8.92
N ILE A 104 -4.81 21.11 9.14
CA ILE A 104 -4.79 19.69 8.82
C ILE A 104 -5.97 19.30 7.94
N CYS A 105 -5.73 18.31 7.05
CA CYS A 105 -6.78 17.67 6.25
C CYS A 105 -7.04 16.26 6.80
N ILE A 106 -8.28 15.98 7.19
CA ILE A 106 -8.72 14.69 7.74
C ILE A 106 -9.55 13.97 6.68
N GLY A 107 -9.21 12.71 6.41
CA GLY A 107 -9.82 11.90 5.36
C GLY A 107 -9.20 12.15 3.97
N ASP A 108 -9.97 11.83 2.92
CA ASP A 108 -9.53 12.11 1.54
C ASP A 108 -9.68 13.61 1.25
N SER A 109 -8.64 14.21 0.69
CA SER A 109 -8.64 15.67 0.46
C SER A 109 -9.26 16.09 -0.87
N GLU A 110 -9.56 15.13 -1.77
CA GLU A 110 -10.26 15.42 -3.02
C GLU A 110 -11.66 16.01 -2.75
N GLY A 111 -11.99 17.06 -3.46
CA GLY A 111 -13.25 17.82 -3.31
C GLY A 111 -13.24 18.84 -2.17
N ILE A 112 -12.19 18.89 -1.34
CA ILE A 112 -12.06 19.91 -0.28
C ILE A 112 -10.76 20.71 -0.35
N PHE A 113 -9.76 20.25 -1.10
CA PHE A 113 -8.45 20.89 -1.10
C PHE A 113 -8.49 22.29 -1.73
N ARG A 114 -9.37 22.52 -2.70
CA ARG A 114 -9.61 23.88 -3.24
C ARG A 114 -10.04 24.88 -2.18
N ASN A 115 -10.80 24.46 -1.16
CA ASN A 115 -11.18 25.34 -0.05
C ASN A 115 -9.95 25.70 0.79
N VAL A 116 -9.00 24.77 0.97
CA VAL A 116 -7.74 25.05 1.66
C VAL A 116 -6.96 26.16 0.94
N ILE A 117 -6.86 26.09 -0.39
CA ILE A 117 -6.18 27.11 -1.20
C ILE A 117 -6.91 28.45 -1.11
N ASN A 118 -8.23 28.48 -1.30
CA ASN A 118 -9.04 29.69 -1.20
C ASN A 118 -8.90 30.39 0.18
N ASP A 119 -8.96 29.61 1.25
CA ASP A 119 -8.84 30.15 2.61
C ASP A 119 -7.42 30.65 2.88
N PHE A 120 -6.40 29.98 2.33
CA PHE A 120 -5.04 30.46 2.41
C PHE A 120 -4.86 31.82 1.71
N GLU A 121 -5.36 31.97 0.47
CA GLU A 121 -5.30 33.22 -0.29
C GLU A 121 -6.01 34.37 0.42
N ASN A 122 -7.09 34.07 1.11
CA ASN A 122 -7.86 35.05 1.87
C ASN A 122 -7.35 35.27 3.31
N ASN A 123 -6.22 34.67 3.70
CA ASN A 123 -5.65 34.72 5.05
C ASN A 123 -6.63 34.25 6.16
N CYS A 124 -7.50 33.31 5.84
CA CYS A 124 -8.51 32.75 6.75
C CYS A 124 -8.42 31.22 6.89
N LEU A 125 -7.20 30.68 6.75
CA LEU A 125 -6.92 29.24 6.83
C LEU A 125 -7.52 28.65 8.11
N GLN A 126 -8.40 27.65 7.96
CA GLN A 126 -9.02 26.93 9.07
C GLN A 126 -8.05 25.93 9.66
N LYS A 127 -8.19 25.64 10.96
CA LYS A 127 -7.34 24.63 11.63
C LYS A 127 -7.58 23.21 11.14
N LYS A 128 -8.82 22.88 10.76
CA LYS A 128 -9.21 21.53 10.31
C LYS A 128 -10.08 21.63 9.06
N TYR A 129 -9.74 20.84 8.06
CA TYR A 129 -10.56 20.56 6.90
C TYR A 129 -10.85 19.06 6.91
N GLU A 130 -12.11 18.71 6.99
CA GLU A 130 -12.51 17.32 7.17
C GLU A 130 -13.43 16.88 6.04
N ARG A 131 -13.11 15.75 5.44
CA ARG A 131 -13.98 15.04 4.53
C ARG A 131 -14.28 13.66 5.08
N ILE A 132 -15.39 13.56 5.80
CA ILE A 132 -15.92 12.26 6.22
C ILE A 132 -16.34 11.50 4.97
N CYS A 133 -15.82 10.29 4.79
CA CYS A 133 -16.20 9.43 3.69
C CYS A 133 -17.69 9.06 3.79
N THR A 134 -18.47 9.42 2.79
CA THR A 134 -19.91 9.10 2.67
C THR A 134 -20.17 8.30 1.40
N VAL A 135 -21.38 7.74 1.24
CA VAL A 135 -21.77 7.06 0.00
C VAL A 135 -21.77 8.05 -1.19
N ASP A 136 -22.09 9.31 -0.93
CA ASP A 136 -22.20 10.33 -1.99
C ASP A 136 -20.85 10.82 -2.47
N ASN A 137 -19.83 10.88 -1.59
CA ASN A 137 -18.54 11.48 -1.93
C ASN A 137 -17.40 10.45 -2.18
N ILE A 138 -17.60 9.17 -1.86
CA ILE A 138 -16.55 8.15 -2.06
C ILE A 138 -16.16 7.96 -3.54
N ASN A 139 -17.05 8.34 -4.46
CA ASN A 139 -16.82 8.23 -5.91
C ASN A 139 -16.18 9.50 -6.53
N VAL A 140 -15.72 10.45 -5.71
CA VAL A 140 -14.99 11.61 -6.21
C VAL A 140 -13.53 11.23 -6.42
N PHE A 141 -13.09 11.21 -7.67
CA PHE A 141 -11.72 10.92 -8.08
C PHE A 141 -11.20 12.01 -8.99
N ASN A 142 -10.11 12.64 -8.58
CA ASN A 142 -9.37 13.55 -9.43
C ASN A 142 -8.39 12.77 -10.32
N LYS A 143 -8.07 13.32 -11.48
CA LYS A 143 -6.99 12.84 -12.32
C LYS A 143 -5.66 13.31 -11.74
N PRO A 144 -4.72 12.40 -11.39
CA PRO A 144 -3.45 12.81 -10.79
C PRO A 144 -2.58 13.61 -11.77
N ARG A 145 -1.97 14.69 -11.30
CA ARG A 145 -0.98 15.51 -12.00
C ARG A 145 0.38 14.80 -11.99
N ARG A 146 0.49 13.71 -12.79
CA ARG A 146 1.71 12.89 -12.89
C ARG A 146 2.87 13.64 -13.57
N ASP A 147 2.57 14.73 -14.24
CA ASP A 147 3.52 15.64 -14.85
C ASP A 147 4.41 16.39 -13.83
N LEU A 148 4.02 16.41 -12.57
CA LEU A 148 4.71 17.16 -11.53
C LEU A 148 5.90 16.43 -10.89
N TYR A 149 6.20 15.21 -11.30
CA TYR A 149 7.39 14.49 -10.84
C TYR A 149 8.14 13.81 -11.99
N ASN A 150 9.46 13.67 -11.81
CA ASN A 150 10.32 13.04 -12.80
C ASN A 150 10.20 11.51 -12.70
N LYS A 151 9.55 10.90 -13.71
CA LYS A 151 9.33 9.45 -13.79
C LYS A 151 10.62 8.63 -13.79
N GLU A 152 11.73 9.18 -14.30
CA GLU A 152 13.02 8.48 -14.37
C GLU A 152 13.62 8.14 -13.00
N LYS A 153 13.15 8.80 -11.94
CA LYS A 153 13.58 8.55 -10.57
C LYS A 153 12.86 7.38 -9.89
N TYR A 154 11.81 6.88 -10.53
CA TYR A 154 10.99 5.78 -10.01
C TYR A 154 11.20 4.52 -10.81
N LEU A 155 10.66 3.42 -10.31
CA LEU A 155 10.50 2.23 -11.14
C LEU A 155 9.62 2.53 -12.34
N THR A 156 9.89 1.79 -13.42
CA THR A 156 9.06 1.79 -14.63
C THR A 156 7.68 1.14 -14.39
N ILE A 157 7.07 1.40 -13.24
CA ILE A 157 5.75 0.90 -12.87
C ILE A 157 4.80 2.08 -12.76
N ASN A 158 3.76 2.08 -13.60
CA ASN A 158 2.71 3.08 -13.52
C ASN A 158 1.72 2.70 -12.43
N THR A 159 1.32 3.68 -11.62
CA THR A 159 0.29 3.50 -10.59
C THR A 159 -1.02 4.14 -11.00
N MET A 160 -2.13 3.46 -10.71
CA MET A 160 -3.48 3.96 -10.96
C MET A 160 -4.44 3.48 -9.89
N GLN A 161 -5.35 4.34 -9.45
CA GLN A 161 -6.47 3.96 -8.59
C GLN A 161 -7.76 3.89 -9.41
N THR A 162 -8.46 2.74 -9.37
CA THR A 162 -9.75 2.56 -10.03
C THR A 162 -10.91 2.48 -9.06
N SER A 163 -10.62 2.14 -7.81
CA SER A 163 -11.59 2.07 -6.71
C SER A 163 -10.91 2.42 -5.39
N ARG A 164 -11.69 2.67 -4.36
CA ARG A 164 -11.20 2.90 -2.99
C ARG A 164 -12.12 2.29 -1.97
N GLY A 165 -11.52 1.90 -0.84
CA GLY A 165 -12.23 1.25 0.24
C GLY A 165 -12.44 -0.25 0.01
N CYS A 166 -12.94 -0.90 1.04
CA CYS A 166 -13.15 -2.35 1.06
C CYS A 166 -14.36 -2.66 1.95
N PRO A 167 -15.26 -3.60 1.59
CA PRO A 167 -16.43 -3.93 2.40
C PRO A 167 -16.10 -4.81 3.61
N HIS A 168 -14.89 -5.36 3.67
CA HIS A 168 -14.46 -6.24 4.74
C HIS A 168 -14.09 -5.47 6.03
N VAL A 169 -14.08 -6.18 7.17
CA VAL A 169 -13.89 -5.60 8.51
C VAL A 169 -12.68 -6.16 9.25
N CYS A 170 -11.63 -6.50 8.52
CA CYS A 170 -10.41 -7.03 9.14
C CYS A 170 -9.91 -6.11 10.26
N SER A 171 -9.70 -6.65 11.47
CA SER A 171 -9.43 -5.87 12.68
C SER A 171 -8.13 -5.07 12.65
N PHE A 172 -7.16 -5.54 11.88
CA PHE A 172 -5.83 -4.91 11.71
C PHE A 172 -5.76 -3.89 10.57
N CYS A 173 -6.78 -3.82 9.71
CA CYS A 173 -6.70 -3.10 8.44
C CYS A 173 -7.10 -1.63 8.57
N SER A 174 -6.19 -0.72 8.21
CA SER A 174 -6.44 0.72 8.19
C SER A 174 -7.51 1.14 7.17
N VAL A 175 -7.69 0.38 6.08
CA VAL A 175 -8.74 0.62 5.08
C VAL A 175 -10.13 0.43 5.68
N ALA A 176 -10.30 -0.63 6.49
CA ALA A 176 -11.56 -0.92 7.16
C ALA A 176 -11.96 0.22 8.12
N SER A 177 -11.00 0.77 8.87
CA SER A 177 -11.24 1.90 9.79
C SER A 177 -11.49 3.21 9.05
N ARG A 178 -10.76 3.48 7.95
CA ARG A 178 -10.85 4.73 7.19
C ARG A 178 -12.15 4.84 6.39
N TYR A 179 -12.55 3.79 5.70
CA TYR A 179 -13.72 3.83 4.80
C TYR A 179 -14.99 3.25 5.41
N HIS A 180 -14.94 2.69 6.62
CA HIS A 180 -16.11 2.16 7.33
C HIS A 180 -16.96 1.25 6.44
N ARG A 181 -16.33 0.29 5.76
CA ARG A 181 -16.95 -0.69 4.84
C ARG A 181 -17.52 -0.09 3.55
N LYS A 182 -17.27 1.18 3.28
CA LYS A 182 -17.70 1.79 2.02
C LYS A 182 -16.74 1.40 0.89
N TYR A 183 -17.27 1.41 -0.31
CA TYR A 183 -16.53 1.09 -1.51
C TYR A 183 -16.97 2.04 -2.62
N GLY A 184 -16.03 2.81 -3.16
CA GLY A 184 -16.24 3.75 -4.24
C GLY A 184 -15.52 3.31 -5.50
N VAL A 185 -16.04 3.71 -6.65
CA VAL A 185 -15.50 3.36 -7.95
C VAL A 185 -15.30 4.58 -8.84
N LYS A 186 -14.16 4.65 -9.49
CA LYS A 186 -13.91 5.62 -10.56
C LYS A 186 -14.73 5.22 -11.80
N PRO A 187 -15.35 6.15 -12.52
CA PRO A 187 -16.02 5.85 -13.80
C PRO A 187 -15.05 5.18 -14.77
N ILE A 188 -15.49 4.12 -15.45
CA ILE A 188 -14.64 3.37 -16.40
C ILE A 188 -14.10 4.29 -17.48
N LYS A 189 -14.92 5.17 -18.03
CA LYS A 189 -14.50 6.16 -19.02
C LYS A 189 -13.28 6.96 -18.55
N GLN A 190 -13.29 7.45 -17.31
CA GLN A 190 -12.16 8.19 -16.74
C GLN A 190 -10.90 7.32 -16.60
N ILE A 191 -11.05 6.03 -16.25
CA ILE A 191 -9.92 5.10 -16.17
C ILE A 191 -9.27 4.94 -17.56
N LEU A 192 -10.09 4.73 -18.59
CA LEU A 192 -9.60 4.52 -19.96
C LEU A 192 -8.92 5.78 -20.51
N GLU A 193 -9.49 6.96 -20.27
CA GLU A 193 -8.88 8.25 -20.61
C GLU A 193 -7.53 8.44 -19.91
N GLU A 194 -7.42 8.10 -18.63
CA GLU A 194 -6.15 8.16 -17.91
C GLU A 194 -5.11 7.18 -18.48
N ILE A 195 -5.51 5.97 -18.90
CA ILE A 195 -4.61 4.99 -19.51
C ILE A 195 -4.11 5.50 -20.88
N GLU A 196 -5.00 6.08 -21.70
CA GLU A 196 -4.64 6.66 -23.01
C GLU A 196 -3.63 7.79 -22.89
N GLU A 197 -3.69 8.56 -21.81
CA GLU A 197 -2.75 9.66 -21.55
C GLU A 197 -1.47 9.22 -20.82
N MET A 198 -1.51 8.05 -20.15
CA MET A 198 -0.33 7.49 -19.52
C MET A 198 0.60 6.91 -20.58
N ASP A 199 1.84 7.40 -20.56
CA ASP A 199 2.91 6.86 -21.38
C ASP A 199 3.43 5.56 -20.73
N VAL A 200 2.72 4.46 -20.98
CA VAL A 200 3.05 3.17 -20.34
C VAL A 200 4.24 2.46 -20.99
N HIS A 201 4.62 2.78 -22.26
CA HIS A 201 5.78 2.24 -23.00
C HIS A 201 6.08 0.75 -22.77
N GLY A 202 5.05 -0.07 -22.51
CA GLY A 202 5.19 -1.49 -22.18
C GLY A 202 5.42 -1.80 -20.71
N ASP A 203 5.54 -0.79 -19.85
CA ASP A 203 5.67 -0.98 -18.41
C ASP A 203 4.33 -1.40 -17.80
N PRO A 204 4.34 -2.32 -16.81
CA PRO A 204 3.10 -2.76 -16.18
C PRO A 204 2.44 -1.65 -15.36
N ILE A 205 1.11 -1.70 -15.26
CA ILE A 205 0.32 -0.84 -14.38
C ILE A 205 0.05 -1.57 -13.07
N PHE A 206 0.38 -0.93 -11.94
CA PHE A 206 -0.14 -1.34 -10.65
C PHE A 206 -1.45 -0.59 -10.35
N PHE A 207 -2.56 -1.32 -10.34
CA PHE A 207 -3.80 -0.79 -9.80
C PHE A 207 -3.74 -0.84 -8.28
N VAL A 208 -3.53 0.33 -7.67
CA VAL A 208 -3.31 0.50 -6.21
C VAL A 208 -4.60 0.47 -5.39
N ASP A 209 -5.59 -0.25 -5.88
CA ASP A 209 -6.89 -0.39 -5.23
C ASP A 209 -6.77 -1.23 -3.94
N ASP A 210 -7.52 -0.88 -2.91
CA ASP A 210 -7.59 -1.67 -1.66
C ASP A 210 -8.18 -3.07 -1.89
N ASN A 211 -9.17 -3.16 -2.80
CA ASN A 211 -9.77 -4.39 -3.30
C ASN A 211 -10.48 -4.09 -4.63
N MET A 212 -9.83 -4.36 -5.75
CA MET A 212 -10.29 -3.90 -7.07
C MET A 212 -11.62 -4.52 -7.51
N PHE A 213 -11.93 -5.75 -7.08
CA PHE A 213 -12.94 -6.59 -7.71
C PHE A 213 -14.24 -6.79 -6.92
N VAL A 214 -14.51 -5.94 -5.94
CA VAL A 214 -15.72 -6.01 -5.10
C VAL A 214 -17.02 -5.97 -5.92
N ASN A 215 -17.06 -5.16 -6.97
CA ASN A 215 -18.24 -5.05 -7.85
C ASN A 215 -18.05 -5.89 -9.11
N LYS A 216 -18.56 -7.14 -9.10
CA LYS A 216 -18.39 -8.10 -10.19
C LYS A 216 -18.81 -7.57 -11.55
N LYS A 217 -19.96 -6.88 -11.67
CA LYS A 217 -20.47 -6.34 -12.95
C LYS A 217 -19.51 -5.31 -13.53
N ARG A 218 -19.10 -4.32 -12.71
CA ARG A 218 -18.14 -3.31 -13.10
C ARG A 218 -16.79 -3.92 -13.45
N THR A 219 -16.34 -4.92 -12.68
CA THR A 219 -15.07 -5.60 -12.93
C THR A 219 -15.06 -6.24 -14.33
N ILE A 220 -16.10 -6.98 -14.70
CA ILE A 220 -16.22 -7.58 -16.02
C ILE A 220 -16.19 -6.52 -17.13
N GLU A 221 -16.91 -5.42 -16.96
CA GLU A 221 -16.93 -4.30 -17.90
C GLU A 221 -15.53 -3.68 -18.04
N LEU A 222 -14.87 -3.35 -16.93
CA LEU A 222 -13.51 -2.76 -16.93
C LEU A 222 -12.50 -3.69 -17.60
N LEU A 223 -12.44 -4.97 -17.20
CA LEU A 223 -11.49 -5.93 -17.76
C LEU A 223 -11.73 -6.16 -19.26
N THR A 224 -12.98 -6.13 -19.71
CA THR A 224 -13.32 -6.23 -21.12
C THR A 224 -12.76 -5.05 -21.93
N GLU A 225 -12.90 -3.84 -21.40
CA GLU A 225 -12.37 -2.64 -22.04
C GLU A 225 -10.82 -2.59 -22.00
N LEU A 226 -10.19 -3.11 -20.95
CA LEU A 226 -8.73 -3.14 -20.84
C LEU A 226 -8.05 -4.02 -21.92
N LYS A 227 -8.73 -5.03 -22.48
CA LYS A 227 -8.16 -5.88 -23.53
C LYS A 227 -7.62 -5.11 -24.73
N ARG A 228 -8.26 -3.99 -25.10
CA ARG A 228 -7.87 -3.18 -26.27
C ARG A 228 -6.51 -2.51 -26.13
N PHE A 229 -5.99 -2.34 -24.89
CA PHE A 229 -4.74 -1.63 -24.63
C PHE A 229 -3.51 -2.53 -24.65
N ASN A 230 -3.67 -3.85 -24.67
CA ASN A 230 -2.58 -4.82 -24.61
C ASN A 230 -1.58 -4.53 -23.46
N LEU A 231 -2.11 -4.24 -22.27
CA LEU A 231 -1.35 -3.89 -21.08
C LEU A 231 -0.85 -5.13 -20.34
N GLN A 232 0.16 -4.92 -19.51
CA GLN A 232 0.43 -5.79 -18.35
C GLN A 232 0.00 -5.05 -17.09
N TRP A 233 -0.69 -5.74 -16.17
CA TRP A 233 -1.13 -5.11 -14.92
C TRP A 233 -1.21 -6.11 -13.77
N TRP A 234 -1.21 -5.58 -12.57
CA TRP A 234 -1.39 -6.32 -11.34
C TRP A 234 -2.13 -5.49 -10.29
N THR A 235 -2.73 -6.16 -9.30
CA THR A 235 -3.55 -5.50 -8.27
C THR A 235 -3.70 -6.34 -7.02
N GLN A 236 -4.34 -5.75 -6.01
CA GLN A 236 -4.78 -6.44 -4.80
C GLN A 236 -6.25 -6.85 -4.92
N THR A 237 -6.57 -8.02 -4.39
CA THR A 237 -7.94 -8.54 -4.37
C THR A 237 -8.17 -9.50 -3.21
N ASP A 238 -9.42 -9.87 -2.97
CA ASP A 238 -9.79 -10.91 -2.01
C ASP A 238 -9.85 -12.31 -2.65
N ILE A 239 -9.92 -13.32 -1.78
CA ILE A 239 -9.97 -14.72 -2.20
C ILE A 239 -11.29 -15.12 -2.87
N ILE A 240 -12.38 -14.41 -2.58
CA ILE A 240 -13.72 -14.74 -3.09
C ILE A 240 -13.78 -14.60 -4.62
N THR A 241 -13.24 -13.49 -5.12
CA THR A 241 -13.30 -13.16 -6.56
C THR A 241 -12.54 -14.15 -7.41
N VAL A 242 -11.38 -14.61 -6.95
CA VAL A 242 -10.52 -15.54 -7.69
C VAL A 242 -11.04 -16.99 -7.71
N GLN A 243 -12.17 -17.27 -7.06
CA GLN A 243 -12.82 -18.58 -7.19
C GLN A 243 -13.56 -18.75 -8.51
N ASP A 244 -13.91 -17.67 -9.21
CA ASP A 244 -14.57 -17.69 -10.49
C ASP A 244 -13.56 -17.85 -11.64
N GLU A 245 -13.50 -19.03 -12.26
CA GLU A 245 -12.56 -19.31 -13.36
C GLU A 245 -12.79 -18.38 -14.58
N LYS A 246 -14.04 -18.01 -14.87
CA LYS A 246 -14.34 -17.06 -15.97
C LYS A 246 -13.76 -15.68 -15.68
N PHE A 247 -13.75 -15.30 -14.42
CA PHE A 247 -13.08 -14.07 -13.99
C PHE A 247 -11.56 -14.16 -14.23
N LEU A 248 -10.91 -15.26 -13.82
CA LEU A 248 -9.47 -15.45 -14.02
C LEU A 248 -9.08 -15.47 -15.51
N GLU A 249 -9.90 -16.12 -16.36
CA GLU A 249 -9.73 -16.10 -17.80
C GLU A 249 -9.76 -14.66 -18.34
N LEU A 250 -10.80 -13.89 -17.98
CA LEU A 250 -10.95 -12.50 -18.40
C LEU A 250 -9.81 -11.60 -17.86
N ALA A 251 -9.39 -11.81 -16.61
CA ALA A 251 -8.26 -11.11 -16.02
C ALA A 251 -6.97 -11.36 -16.83
N ARG A 252 -6.70 -12.62 -17.18
CA ARG A 252 -5.53 -12.96 -18.00
C ARG A 252 -5.61 -12.34 -19.39
N GLU A 253 -6.73 -12.43 -20.05
CA GLU A 253 -6.95 -11.86 -21.38
C GLU A 253 -6.83 -10.33 -21.41
N SER A 254 -7.14 -9.66 -20.30
CA SER A 254 -6.98 -8.21 -20.15
C SER A 254 -5.55 -7.78 -19.74
N GLY A 255 -4.63 -8.76 -19.57
CA GLY A 255 -3.22 -8.52 -19.28
C GLY A 255 -2.82 -8.65 -17.80
N CYS A 256 -3.64 -9.29 -16.96
CA CYS A 256 -3.27 -9.56 -15.58
C CYS A 256 -2.05 -10.49 -15.52
N ILE A 257 -0.99 -10.05 -14.83
CA ILE A 257 0.24 -10.84 -14.62
C ILE A 257 0.37 -11.35 -13.20
N ASN A 258 -0.20 -10.64 -12.21
CA ASN A 258 -0.10 -11.02 -10.81
C ASN A 258 -1.30 -10.51 -9.99
N LEU A 259 -1.68 -11.30 -8.98
CA LEU A 259 -2.71 -10.94 -8.00
C LEU A 259 -2.13 -11.02 -6.59
N VAL A 260 -2.21 -9.93 -5.84
CA VAL A 260 -1.85 -9.87 -4.43
C VAL A 260 -3.07 -10.25 -3.60
N LEU A 261 -2.94 -11.31 -2.80
CA LEU A 261 -4.02 -11.81 -1.93
C LEU A 261 -3.56 -11.85 -0.48
N GLY A 262 -4.32 -11.22 0.39
CA GLY A 262 -4.09 -11.37 1.84
C GLY A 262 -4.53 -12.77 2.31
N PHE A 263 -3.59 -13.68 2.50
CA PHE A 263 -3.83 -14.98 3.17
C PHE A 263 -3.79 -14.82 4.68
N GLU A 264 -2.91 -13.98 5.16
CA GLU A 264 -2.61 -13.59 6.53
C GLU A 264 -2.12 -14.74 7.40
N SER A 265 -2.85 -15.86 7.50
CA SER A 265 -2.46 -17.02 8.29
C SER A 265 -2.93 -18.33 7.65
N LEU A 266 -2.19 -19.41 7.87
CA LEU A 266 -2.62 -20.77 7.54
C LEU A 266 -3.60 -21.35 8.58
N SER A 267 -3.77 -20.66 9.73
CA SER A 267 -4.68 -21.04 10.79
C SER A 267 -6.08 -20.43 10.58
N SER A 268 -7.10 -21.27 10.47
CA SER A 268 -8.49 -20.81 10.38
C SER A 268 -8.96 -20.07 11.64
N VAL A 269 -8.40 -20.39 12.79
CA VAL A 269 -8.69 -19.72 14.07
C VAL A 269 -8.14 -18.30 14.04
N SER A 270 -6.90 -18.11 13.60
CA SER A 270 -6.27 -16.80 13.43
C SER A 270 -7.06 -15.93 12.46
N ILE A 271 -7.48 -16.50 11.31
CA ILE A 271 -8.30 -15.82 10.30
C ILE A 271 -9.62 -15.30 10.89
N GLN A 272 -10.31 -16.11 11.71
CA GLN A 272 -11.55 -15.70 12.35
C GLN A 272 -11.32 -14.58 13.37
N LYS A 273 -10.29 -14.68 14.21
CA LYS A 273 -9.94 -13.66 15.22
C LYS A 273 -9.55 -12.32 14.59
N MET A 274 -8.84 -12.35 13.45
CA MET A 274 -8.55 -11.16 12.68
C MET A 274 -9.76 -10.58 11.93
N SER A 275 -10.96 -11.16 12.11
CA SER A 275 -12.18 -10.76 11.39
C SER A 275 -12.04 -10.83 9.87
N LYS A 276 -11.15 -11.69 9.35
CA LYS A 276 -10.94 -11.90 7.92
C LYS A 276 -11.84 -13.04 7.40
N VAL A 277 -13.12 -12.91 7.68
CA VAL A 277 -14.14 -13.95 7.42
C VAL A 277 -14.26 -14.35 5.95
N GLN A 278 -13.86 -13.48 5.01
CA GLN A 278 -13.86 -13.76 3.58
C GLN A 278 -12.90 -14.89 3.18
N ASN A 279 -11.91 -15.22 4.02
CA ASN A 279 -10.98 -16.32 3.78
C ASN A 279 -11.49 -17.67 4.32
N VAL A 280 -12.52 -17.65 5.19
CA VAL A 280 -13.02 -18.86 5.85
C VAL A 280 -13.68 -19.79 4.83
N GLY A 281 -13.29 -21.08 4.85
CA GLY A 281 -13.88 -22.12 4.01
C GLY A 281 -13.26 -22.25 2.62
N TYR A 282 -12.24 -21.47 2.29
CA TYR A 282 -11.49 -21.62 1.04
C TYR A 282 -10.15 -22.33 1.28
N SER A 283 -9.80 -23.27 0.39
CA SER A 283 -8.45 -23.86 0.34
C SER A 283 -7.51 -22.89 -0.39
N TYR A 284 -6.40 -22.57 0.27
CA TYR A 284 -5.36 -21.73 -0.32
C TYR A 284 -4.62 -22.47 -1.44
N GLU A 285 -4.39 -23.77 -1.31
CA GLU A 285 -3.77 -24.63 -2.33
C GLU A 285 -4.61 -24.65 -3.62
N GLU A 286 -5.92 -24.83 -3.47
CA GLU A 286 -6.83 -24.81 -4.64
C GLU A 286 -6.89 -23.44 -5.28
N THR A 287 -6.87 -22.37 -4.48
CA THR A 287 -6.85 -20.99 -4.96
C THR A 287 -5.59 -20.71 -5.77
N ILE A 288 -4.41 -21.09 -5.25
CA ILE A 288 -3.13 -20.96 -5.96
C ILE A 288 -3.17 -21.73 -7.28
N ARG A 289 -3.62 -23.00 -7.23
CA ARG A 289 -3.69 -23.85 -8.43
C ARG A 289 -4.61 -23.25 -9.52
N LYS A 290 -5.77 -22.68 -9.13
CA LYS A 290 -6.67 -22.02 -10.08
C LYS A 290 -6.01 -20.82 -10.74
N ILE A 291 -5.38 -19.94 -9.97
CA ILE A 291 -4.70 -18.75 -10.48
C ILE A 291 -3.56 -19.15 -11.44
N HIS A 292 -2.71 -20.09 -11.02
CA HIS A 292 -1.59 -20.59 -11.84
C HIS A 292 -2.05 -21.28 -13.13
N LYS A 293 -3.19 -21.99 -13.12
CA LYS A 293 -3.78 -22.61 -14.30
C LYS A 293 -4.02 -21.58 -15.42
N HIS A 294 -4.39 -20.34 -15.06
CA HIS A 294 -4.60 -19.25 -16.00
C HIS A 294 -3.35 -18.46 -16.36
N GLY A 295 -2.16 -18.89 -15.92
CA GLY A 295 -0.90 -18.20 -16.21
C GLY A 295 -0.77 -16.84 -15.51
N ILE A 296 -1.43 -16.67 -14.37
CA ILE A 296 -1.34 -15.50 -13.50
C ILE A 296 -0.50 -15.89 -12.28
N PHE A 297 0.43 -15.03 -11.85
CA PHE A 297 1.14 -15.21 -10.60
C PHE A 297 0.24 -14.83 -9.42
N ILE A 298 0.53 -15.43 -8.28
CA ILE A 298 -0.04 -15.02 -6.99
C ILE A 298 1.07 -14.51 -6.08
N ASN A 299 0.78 -13.42 -5.37
CA ASN A 299 1.58 -12.91 -4.27
C ASN A 299 0.74 -12.98 -2.98
N PRO A 300 0.76 -14.11 -2.26
CA PRO A 300 0.09 -14.17 -0.96
C PRO A 300 0.85 -13.34 0.06
N SER A 301 0.09 -12.58 0.86
CA SER A 301 0.61 -11.82 2.00
C SER A 301 0.28 -12.55 3.29
N PHE A 302 1.28 -12.72 4.16
CA PHE A 302 1.15 -13.31 5.49
C PHE A 302 1.43 -12.28 6.57
N THR A 303 0.68 -12.40 7.68
CA THR A 303 0.81 -11.59 8.88
C THR A 303 1.25 -12.48 10.02
N LEU A 304 2.42 -12.21 10.60
CA LEU A 304 3.11 -13.00 11.59
C LEU A 304 2.96 -12.42 12.99
N GLY A 305 2.85 -13.26 14.01
CA GLY A 305 2.73 -12.84 15.39
C GLY A 305 1.28 -12.61 15.84
N VAL A 306 0.32 -13.17 15.11
CA VAL A 306 -1.07 -13.25 15.60
C VAL A 306 -1.14 -14.14 16.83
N ASP A 307 -2.19 -13.99 17.63
CA ASP A 307 -2.27 -14.57 18.97
C ASP A 307 -2.13 -16.11 19.04
N GLU A 308 -2.43 -16.80 17.94
CA GLU A 308 -2.32 -18.26 17.83
C GLU A 308 -0.98 -18.74 17.29
N ASP A 309 -0.13 -17.83 16.79
CA ASP A 309 1.16 -18.20 16.22
C ASP A 309 2.14 -18.59 17.33
N ASP A 310 2.84 -19.68 17.11
CA ASP A 310 4.05 -20.07 17.81
C ASP A 310 5.25 -20.10 16.82
N GLU A 311 6.42 -20.45 17.29
CA GLU A 311 7.65 -20.43 16.48
C GLU A 311 7.63 -21.38 15.27
N THR A 312 6.67 -22.30 15.18
CA THR A 312 6.53 -23.21 14.02
C THR A 312 5.93 -22.51 12.81
N VAL A 313 5.27 -21.35 12.99
CA VAL A 313 4.57 -20.60 11.91
C VAL A 313 5.50 -20.28 10.75
N PHE A 314 6.75 -19.92 11.02
CA PHE A 314 7.72 -19.54 10.00
C PHE A 314 8.06 -20.69 9.05
N GLN A 315 8.32 -21.88 9.60
CA GLN A 315 8.62 -23.07 8.79
C GLN A 315 7.38 -23.56 8.06
N ASN A 316 6.19 -23.52 8.71
CA ASN A 316 4.94 -23.94 8.09
C ASN A 316 4.60 -23.09 6.86
N ILE A 317 4.78 -21.77 6.94
CA ILE A 317 4.57 -20.87 5.80
C ILE A 317 5.59 -21.14 4.69
N TYR A 318 6.88 -21.32 5.02
CA TYR A 318 7.89 -21.64 4.03
C TYR A 318 7.55 -22.94 3.27
N ASP A 319 7.22 -24.00 4.00
CA ASP A 319 6.89 -25.32 3.42
C ASP A 319 5.63 -25.25 2.56
N PHE A 320 4.61 -24.50 3.01
CA PHE A 320 3.40 -24.25 2.25
C PHE A 320 3.68 -23.56 0.91
N LEU A 321 4.51 -22.52 0.93
CA LEU A 321 4.86 -21.76 -0.28
C LEU A 321 5.68 -22.58 -1.26
N ASP A 322 6.66 -23.37 -0.79
CA ASP A 322 7.47 -24.24 -1.64
C ASP A 322 6.66 -25.37 -2.27
N ALA A 323 5.78 -26.02 -1.47
CA ALA A 323 4.89 -27.08 -1.94
C ALA A 323 3.92 -26.60 -3.04
N ASN A 324 3.43 -25.35 -2.93
CA ASN A 324 2.50 -24.76 -3.87
C ASN A 324 3.17 -23.94 -4.98
N ARG A 325 4.50 -24.00 -5.12
CA ARG A 325 5.28 -23.31 -6.16
C ARG A 325 4.99 -21.81 -6.23
N VAL A 326 4.82 -21.15 -5.10
CA VAL A 326 4.62 -19.70 -5.03
C VAL A 326 5.97 -19.02 -5.32
N MET A 327 5.97 -18.05 -6.23
CA MET A 327 7.20 -17.42 -6.71
C MET A 327 7.64 -16.25 -5.83
N PHE A 328 6.71 -15.52 -5.24
CA PHE A 328 6.95 -14.41 -4.32
C PHE A 328 5.81 -14.31 -3.32
N SER A 329 6.15 -13.84 -2.12
CA SER A 329 5.21 -13.66 -1.02
C SER A 329 5.69 -12.52 -0.13
N THR A 330 4.80 -11.88 0.60
CA THR A 330 5.17 -10.88 1.61
C THR A 330 4.91 -11.43 3.01
N PHE A 331 5.83 -11.15 3.92
CA PHE A 331 5.77 -11.56 5.32
C PHE A 331 5.79 -10.29 6.17
N ASN A 332 4.69 -9.98 6.83
CA ASN A 332 4.55 -8.76 7.61
C ASN A 332 4.41 -9.12 9.09
N ILE A 333 5.14 -8.47 9.95
CA ILE A 333 4.89 -8.54 11.39
C ILE A 333 3.58 -7.79 11.67
N LEU A 334 2.66 -8.43 12.42
CA LEU A 334 1.42 -7.81 12.83
C LEU A 334 1.70 -6.45 13.48
N THR A 335 1.18 -5.39 12.90
CA THR A 335 1.41 -4.04 13.40
C THR A 335 0.07 -3.40 13.75
N PRO A 336 -0.17 -3.09 15.02
CA PRO A 336 -1.40 -2.43 15.47
C PRO A 336 -1.37 -0.95 15.04
N LEU A 337 -1.78 -0.68 13.80
CA LEU A 337 -1.82 0.68 13.27
C LEU A 337 -2.87 1.53 14.00
N PRO A 338 -2.57 2.79 14.35
CA PRO A 338 -3.52 3.65 15.05
C PRO A 338 -4.82 3.83 14.27
N GLY A 339 -5.93 3.86 14.98
CA GLY A 339 -7.28 3.93 14.40
C GLY A 339 -7.86 2.58 13.96
N THR A 340 -7.14 1.47 14.11
CA THR A 340 -7.67 0.12 13.86
C THR A 340 -8.24 -0.51 15.14
N ALA A 341 -9.18 -1.45 14.98
CA ALA A 341 -9.73 -2.19 16.12
C ALA A 341 -8.63 -2.98 16.88
N LEU A 342 -7.64 -3.49 16.15
CA LEU A 342 -6.49 -4.17 16.73
C LEU A 342 -5.67 -3.23 17.63
N TYR A 343 -5.45 -1.98 17.22
CA TYR A 343 -4.74 -1.00 18.05
C TYR A 343 -5.46 -0.76 19.35
N ASP A 344 -6.78 -0.52 19.29
CA ASP A 344 -7.61 -0.24 20.46
C ASP A 344 -7.66 -1.46 21.42
N GLU A 345 -7.68 -2.68 20.90
CA GLU A 345 -7.62 -3.91 21.67
C GLU A 345 -6.28 -4.04 22.41
N MET A 346 -5.16 -3.90 21.66
CA MET A 346 -3.81 -4.02 22.24
C MET A 346 -3.49 -2.91 23.26
N GLU A 347 -4.03 -1.69 23.05
CA GLU A 347 -3.93 -0.61 24.05
C GLU A 347 -4.65 -0.99 25.36
N LYS A 348 -5.89 -1.47 25.26
CA LYS A 348 -6.67 -1.91 26.45
C LYS A 348 -5.98 -3.05 27.21
N GLU A 349 -5.32 -3.94 26.49
CA GLU A 349 -4.58 -5.07 27.06
C GLU A 349 -3.17 -4.71 27.53
N ASN A 350 -2.73 -3.46 27.37
CA ASN A 350 -1.35 -2.98 27.65
C ASN A 350 -0.29 -3.83 26.92
N ARG A 351 -0.55 -4.20 25.69
CA ARG A 351 0.37 -5.01 24.85
C ARG A 351 1.22 -4.17 23.92
N ILE A 352 0.95 -2.91 23.71
CA ILE A 352 1.81 -2.01 22.92
C ILE A 352 3.05 -1.68 23.76
N ILE A 353 4.23 -2.08 23.25
CA ILE A 353 5.52 -1.94 23.95
C ILE A 353 6.42 -0.88 23.33
N ASP A 354 6.13 -0.46 22.13
CA ASP A 354 6.85 0.58 21.41
C ASP A 354 5.84 1.58 20.84
N ARG A 355 6.10 2.87 21.02
CA ARG A 355 5.23 3.97 20.57
C ARG A 355 5.93 4.92 19.60
N ASP A 356 7.11 4.57 19.14
CA ASP A 356 7.77 5.28 18.06
C ASP A 356 7.09 4.91 16.74
N TRP A 357 6.41 5.87 16.14
CA TRP A 357 5.72 5.65 14.88
C TRP A 357 6.63 5.19 13.75
N THR A 358 7.92 5.47 13.81
CA THR A 358 8.87 4.99 12.79
C THR A 358 9.03 3.48 12.77
N HIS A 359 8.69 2.82 13.87
CA HIS A 359 8.72 1.36 13.99
C HIS A 359 7.41 0.67 13.59
N TYR A 360 6.37 1.42 13.17
CA TYR A 360 5.10 0.84 12.71
C TYR A 360 5.15 0.47 11.22
N ASP A 361 6.22 -0.19 10.82
CA ASP A 361 6.64 -0.48 9.44
C ASP A 361 6.44 -1.95 9.03
N MET A 362 5.70 -2.73 9.82
CA MET A 362 5.47 -4.18 9.59
C MET A 362 6.75 -5.05 9.62
N GLY A 363 7.90 -4.46 9.97
CA GLY A 363 9.18 -5.15 10.15
C GLY A 363 9.68 -5.13 11.59
N HIS A 364 9.20 -4.19 12.42
CA HIS A 364 9.46 -4.15 13.85
C HIS A 364 8.34 -4.79 14.66
N VAL A 365 8.69 -5.35 15.82
CA VAL A 365 7.72 -5.87 16.78
C VAL A 365 7.40 -4.79 17.81
N VAL A 366 6.29 -4.10 17.64
CA VAL A 366 5.85 -2.99 18.49
C VAL A 366 4.86 -3.42 19.59
N PHE A 367 4.58 -4.71 19.69
CA PHE A 367 3.61 -5.27 20.65
C PHE A 367 4.15 -6.54 21.30
N LYS A 368 3.51 -6.98 22.37
CA LYS A 368 3.81 -8.23 23.07
C LYS A 368 2.98 -9.39 22.47
N PRO A 369 3.61 -10.34 21.73
CA PRO A 369 2.92 -11.55 21.26
C PRO A 369 2.44 -12.43 22.42
N ARG A 370 1.46 -13.32 22.19
CA ARG A 370 0.95 -14.21 23.24
C ARG A 370 1.75 -15.49 23.41
N ASN A 371 2.12 -16.16 22.32
CA ASN A 371 2.67 -17.51 22.35
C ASN A 371 4.15 -17.58 21.93
N MET A 372 4.80 -16.46 21.75
CA MET A 372 6.24 -16.37 21.51
C MET A 372 6.81 -15.08 22.10
N SER A 373 8.12 -15.00 22.25
CA SER A 373 8.77 -13.77 22.69
C SER A 373 8.86 -12.75 21.55
N VAL A 374 9.01 -11.47 21.89
CA VAL A 374 9.29 -10.38 20.92
C VAL A 374 10.51 -10.73 20.06
N GLN A 375 11.56 -11.22 20.70
CA GLN A 375 12.79 -11.63 20.02
C GLN A 375 12.54 -12.81 19.07
N ALA A 376 11.81 -13.84 19.49
CA ALA A 376 11.51 -15.02 18.67
C ALA A 376 10.69 -14.62 17.42
N LEU A 377 9.72 -13.71 17.55
CA LEU A 377 8.95 -13.20 16.43
C LEU A 377 9.85 -12.45 15.42
N LYS A 378 10.70 -11.53 15.91
CA LYS A 378 11.59 -10.75 15.04
C LYS A 378 12.60 -11.64 14.32
N GLU A 379 13.31 -12.48 15.06
CA GLU A 379 14.31 -13.38 14.48
C GLU A 379 13.69 -14.42 13.54
N GLY A 380 12.49 -14.92 13.87
CA GLY A 380 11.76 -15.85 13.02
C GLY A 380 11.34 -15.23 11.70
N HIS A 381 10.82 -14.00 11.75
CA HIS A 381 10.49 -13.21 10.57
C HIS A 381 11.73 -13.00 9.69
N ASP A 382 12.84 -12.53 10.28
CA ASP A 382 14.05 -12.24 9.51
C ASP A 382 14.62 -13.51 8.86
N ARG A 383 14.69 -14.61 9.61
CA ARG A 383 15.13 -15.92 9.06
C ARG A 383 14.21 -16.40 7.92
N LEU A 384 12.89 -16.20 8.03
CA LEU A 384 11.96 -16.55 6.95
C LEU A 384 12.21 -15.72 5.70
N CYS A 385 12.36 -14.40 5.85
CA CYS A 385 12.66 -13.47 4.76
C CYS A 385 14.00 -13.80 4.08
N GLU A 386 15.06 -13.94 4.86
CA GLU A 386 16.41 -14.27 4.36
C GLU A 386 16.43 -15.62 3.64
N LYS A 387 15.78 -16.65 4.21
CA LYS A 387 15.67 -17.96 3.60
C LYS A 387 14.90 -17.91 2.30
N TYR A 388 13.68 -17.34 2.31
CA TYR A 388 12.81 -17.32 1.14
C TYR A 388 13.39 -16.52 -0.03
N TYR A 389 14.04 -15.38 0.26
CA TYR A 389 14.66 -14.50 -0.71
C TYR A 389 16.18 -14.68 -0.83
N GLY A 390 16.75 -15.74 -0.25
CA GLY A 390 18.13 -16.16 -0.50
C GLY A 390 18.34 -16.49 -1.99
N ILE A 391 19.51 -16.14 -2.54
CA ILE A 391 19.81 -16.33 -3.98
C ILE A 391 19.62 -17.78 -4.42
N ASP A 392 20.02 -18.74 -3.59
CA ASP A 392 19.87 -20.16 -3.91
C ASP A 392 18.40 -20.58 -3.99
N GLU A 393 17.56 -20.06 -3.10
CA GLU A 393 16.12 -20.34 -3.09
C GLU A 393 15.41 -19.65 -4.25
N ILE A 394 15.77 -18.41 -4.58
CA ILE A 394 15.29 -17.72 -5.79
C ILE A 394 15.64 -18.57 -7.02
N TYR A 395 16.89 -19.02 -7.14
CA TYR A 395 17.33 -19.86 -8.27
C TYR A 395 16.54 -21.17 -8.37
N LYS A 396 16.32 -21.86 -7.23
CA LYS A 396 15.52 -23.09 -7.18
C LYS A 396 14.09 -22.87 -7.68
N ARG A 397 13.43 -21.78 -7.22
CA ARG A 397 12.06 -21.44 -7.64
C ARG A 397 12.00 -21.12 -9.13
N VAL A 398 12.87 -20.27 -9.62
CA VAL A 398 12.93 -19.89 -11.04
C VAL A 398 13.22 -21.10 -11.93
N LYS A 399 14.09 -22.02 -11.48
CA LYS A 399 14.37 -23.27 -12.20
C LYS A 399 13.13 -24.15 -12.35
N LYS A 400 12.26 -24.21 -11.34
CA LYS A 400 10.98 -24.95 -11.40
C LYS A 400 10.02 -24.45 -12.50
N LEU A 401 10.19 -23.19 -12.97
CA LEU A 401 9.37 -22.59 -14.04
C LEU A 401 9.85 -22.91 -15.46
N LYS A 402 11.04 -23.50 -15.65
CA LYS A 402 11.58 -23.74 -16.99
C LYS A 402 10.66 -24.56 -17.89
N ASP A 403 9.91 -25.48 -17.29
CA ASP A 403 8.97 -26.34 -18.01
C ASP A 403 7.62 -25.65 -18.27
N GLU A 404 7.41 -24.47 -17.70
CA GLU A 404 6.17 -23.65 -17.82
C GLU A 404 6.45 -22.28 -18.46
N LYS A 405 7.58 -22.12 -19.16
CA LYS A 405 8.02 -20.84 -19.77
C LYS A 405 7.02 -20.21 -20.72
N ASP A 406 6.13 -20.99 -21.31
CA ASP A 406 5.10 -20.50 -22.22
C ASP A 406 3.92 -19.83 -21.47
N LYS A 407 3.81 -20.08 -20.16
CA LYS A 407 2.79 -19.46 -19.30
C LYS A 407 3.30 -18.26 -18.51
N PHE A 408 4.59 -18.28 -18.13
CA PHE A 408 5.18 -17.34 -17.20
C PHE A 408 6.46 -16.70 -17.75
N ASP A 409 6.58 -15.39 -17.58
CA ASP A 409 7.81 -14.66 -17.89
C ASP A 409 8.84 -14.86 -16.76
N ILE A 410 9.89 -15.64 -17.07
CA ILE A 410 10.97 -15.95 -16.14
C ILE A 410 11.76 -14.70 -15.74
N ASN A 411 11.95 -13.74 -16.65
CA ASN A 411 12.69 -12.50 -16.37
C ASN A 411 11.92 -11.62 -15.38
N LEU A 412 10.60 -11.55 -15.55
CA LEU A 412 9.72 -10.85 -14.63
C LEU A 412 9.81 -11.43 -13.21
N VAL A 413 9.75 -12.78 -13.10
CA VAL A 413 9.86 -13.47 -11.81
C VAL A 413 11.20 -13.20 -11.16
N LEU A 414 12.29 -13.30 -11.93
CA LEU A 414 13.64 -13.03 -11.42
C LEU A 414 13.75 -11.56 -10.96
N GLY A 415 13.30 -10.61 -11.77
CA GLY A 415 13.33 -9.19 -11.45
C GLY A 415 12.58 -8.87 -10.16
N TRP A 416 11.39 -9.41 -9.98
CA TRP A 416 10.60 -9.19 -8.77
C TRP A 416 11.22 -9.84 -7.53
N ASN A 417 11.73 -11.07 -7.64
CA ASN A 417 12.45 -11.72 -6.51
C ASN A 417 13.70 -10.92 -6.08
N LEU A 418 14.48 -10.41 -7.03
CA LEU A 418 15.64 -9.57 -6.73
C LEU A 418 15.23 -8.22 -6.14
N GLY A 419 14.09 -7.68 -6.59
CA GLY A 419 13.49 -6.49 -6.01
C GLY A 419 13.10 -6.70 -4.54
N TYR A 420 12.38 -7.76 -4.23
CA TYR A 420 12.03 -8.12 -2.85
C TYR A 420 13.27 -8.39 -2.00
N LYS A 421 14.28 -9.12 -2.53
CA LYS A 421 15.54 -9.30 -1.83
C LYS A 421 16.18 -7.96 -1.47
N ARG A 422 16.23 -7.03 -2.41
CA ARG A 422 16.79 -5.69 -2.16
C ARG A 422 15.99 -4.91 -1.09
N LEU A 423 14.66 -5.05 -1.06
CA LEU A 423 13.84 -4.46 0.00
C LEU A 423 14.21 -5.04 1.36
N ILE A 424 14.29 -6.36 1.47
CA ILE A 424 14.65 -7.04 2.72
C ILE A 424 16.07 -6.67 3.17
N ASP A 425 17.06 -6.70 2.28
CA ASP A 425 18.45 -6.38 2.59
C ASP A 425 18.60 -4.92 3.09
N ASN A 426 17.77 -4.01 2.61
CA ASN A 426 17.84 -2.60 2.97
C ASN A 426 16.94 -2.22 4.15
N PHE A 427 15.78 -2.84 4.28
CA PHE A 427 14.72 -2.43 5.22
C PHE A 427 14.39 -3.49 6.27
N GLY A 428 14.69 -4.75 6.01
CA GLY A 428 14.16 -5.87 6.79
C GLY A 428 12.64 -6.04 6.69
N THR A 429 12.01 -5.42 5.70
CA THR A 429 10.55 -5.47 5.49
C THR A 429 10.19 -5.27 4.02
N PHE A 430 8.92 -5.46 3.68
CA PHE A 430 8.36 -5.32 2.33
C PHE A 430 7.65 -3.97 2.09
N MET A 431 7.68 -3.07 3.07
CA MET A 431 7.08 -1.73 2.94
C MET A 431 7.87 -0.80 2.03
#